data_5a3218bcdc9e2a3b4c277bdb988affa2
#
_entry.id   5a3218bcdc9e2a3b4c277bdb988affa2
#
_cell.length_a   1.000
_cell.length_b   1.000
_cell.length_c   1.000
_cell.angle_alpha   90.00
_cell.angle_beta   90.00
_cell.angle_gamma   90.00
#
_symmetry.space_group_name_H-M   'P 1'
#
loop_
_entity.id
_entity.type
_entity.pdbx_description
1 polymer ?
#
loop_
_entity_poly.entity_id
_entity_poly.type
_entity_poly.pdbx_seq_one_letter_code
_entity_poly.pdbx_strand_id
1 'polypeptide(L)'
;MEVTPLINLDNHQTPLFWCPLPDFLLRRITEGLFHDLCKGKNQLGIEFGNEYGRAFERYVGRILYEVFDLDRFAITGEQPYKVSGQIRHGVDGIVSDATGNIFIECKTRRMKQGAKETAEGETLEKSLDELAVAVVQLYKNIDDATNGLSEWIPNGRPIYPFVITYEDWYLFTPQVVNQLNECVQHRLEAAQLPRALTETMPFFVTSIGEFEMAGQDIAHLGIERFCAAGVISEYRHFQLSVLVQKAFPNETIVHRHLLKNSWGEIFPKMQEWAGMAGMKEGW
;
A
#
# COMPACT_ATOMS: atom_id res chain seq x y z
N MET A 1 -9.88 23.04 3.70
CA MET A 1 -10.56 22.84 2.40
C MET A 1 -10.83 21.38 2.07
N GLU A 2 -9.92 20.44 2.35
CA GLU A 2 -10.18 19.00 2.09
C GLU A 2 -11.38 18.45 2.87
N VAL A 3 -11.64 18.95 4.09
CA VAL A 3 -12.75 18.48 4.92
C VAL A 3 -14.07 19.15 4.55
N THR A 4 -14.03 20.40 4.09
CA THR A 4 -15.19 21.19 3.68
C THR A 4 -14.90 21.88 2.34
N PRO A 5 -15.01 21.14 1.22
CA PRO A 5 -14.63 21.65 -0.11
C PRO A 5 -15.61 22.67 -0.67
N LEU A 6 -16.78 22.84 -0.04
CA LEU A 6 -17.80 23.77 -0.45
C LEU A 6 -17.76 25.03 0.43
N ILE A 7 -17.73 26.19 -0.20
CA ILE A 7 -17.78 27.50 0.46
C ILE A 7 -19.11 28.13 0.09
N ASN A 8 -19.89 28.50 1.11
CA ASN A 8 -21.07 29.33 0.90
C ASN A 8 -20.64 30.79 1.00
N LEU A 9 -20.73 31.52 -0.11
CA LEU A 9 -20.35 32.94 -0.19
C LEU A 9 -21.56 33.87 -0.09
N ASP A 10 -22.77 33.35 -0.15
CA ASP A 10 -23.99 34.15 -0.23
C ASP A 10 -24.96 33.91 0.92
N ASN A 11 -25.55 35.01 1.39
CA ASN A 11 -26.64 35.02 2.36
C ASN A 11 -28.04 34.96 1.69
N HIS A 12 -28.14 34.48 0.46
CA HIS A 12 -29.41 34.44 -0.28
C HIS A 12 -30.28 33.25 0.15
N GLN A 13 -31.59 33.37 -0.15
CA GLN A 13 -32.59 32.32 0.14
C GLN A 13 -32.28 30.97 -0.58
N THR A 14 -31.48 31.02 -1.65
CA THR A 14 -30.95 29.85 -2.32
C THR A 14 -29.43 29.87 -2.15
N PRO A 15 -28.85 29.00 -1.30
CA PRO A 15 -27.41 29.01 -1.05
C PRO A 15 -26.64 28.57 -2.30
N LEU A 16 -25.74 29.44 -2.78
CA LEU A 16 -24.77 29.12 -3.80
C LEU A 16 -23.51 28.58 -3.15
N PHE A 17 -23.11 27.36 -3.52
CA PHE A 17 -21.89 26.75 -3.04
C PHE A 17 -20.81 26.79 -4.12
N TRP A 18 -19.63 27.26 -3.73
CA TRP A 18 -18.45 27.28 -4.57
C TRP A 18 -17.53 26.14 -4.18
N CYS A 19 -17.00 25.41 -5.17
CA CYS A 19 -15.97 24.43 -5.00
C CYS A 19 -14.71 24.90 -5.74
N PRO A 20 -13.77 25.57 -5.06
CA PRO A 20 -12.57 26.12 -5.70
C PRO A 20 -11.70 25.04 -6.37
N LEU A 21 -11.71 23.83 -5.82
CA LEU A 21 -10.94 22.69 -6.30
C LEU A 21 -11.87 21.47 -6.39
N PRO A 22 -12.42 21.15 -7.58
CA PRO A 22 -13.35 20.03 -7.78
C PRO A 22 -12.83 18.69 -7.26
N ASP A 23 -11.52 18.44 -7.35
CA ASP A 23 -10.89 17.23 -6.82
C ASP A 23 -11.11 17.04 -5.31
N PHE A 24 -11.20 18.13 -4.55
CA PHE A 24 -11.50 18.04 -3.12
C PHE A 24 -12.93 17.58 -2.85
N LEU A 25 -13.86 17.86 -3.76
CA LEU A 25 -15.22 17.34 -3.65
C LEU A 25 -15.24 15.83 -3.91
N LEU A 26 -14.52 15.36 -4.93
CA LEU A 26 -14.38 13.93 -5.22
C LEU A 26 -13.71 13.21 -4.05
N ARG A 27 -12.60 13.72 -3.55
CA ARG A 27 -11.92 13.19 -2.35
C ARG A 27 -12.82 13.18 -1.12
N ARG A 28 -13.66 14.22 -0.94
CA ARG A 28 -14.60 14.25 0.18
C ARG A 28 -15.66 13.18 0.09
N ILE A 29 -16.15 12.87 -1.10
CA ILE A 29 -17.14 11.82 -1.34
C ILE A 29 -16.52 10.41 -1.20
N THR A 30 -15.29 10.22 -1.68
CA THR A 30 -14.61 8.90 -1.68
C THR A 30 -13.88 8.66 -0.36
N GLU A 31 -12.89 9.47 -0.06
CA GLU A 31 -11.97 9.27 1.09
C GLU A 31 -12.52 9.87 2.39
N GLY A 32 -13.25 10.99 2.30
CA GLY A 32 -13.77 11.69 3.46
C GLY A 32 -14.85 10.92 4.21
N LEU A 33 -15.61 10.09 3.50
CA LEU A 33 -16.63 9.21 4.12
C LEU A 33 -15.99 8.25 5.13
N PHE A 34 -14.80 7.73 4.84
CA PHE A 34 -14.04 6.90 5.77
C PHE A 34 -13.84 7.61 7.12
N HIS A 35 -13.39 8.87 7.10
CA HIS A 35 -13.17 9.62 8.33
C HIS A 35 -14.44 9.85 9.12
N ASP A 36 -15.57 10.09 8.45
CA ASP A 36 -16.86 10.30 9.13
C ASP A 36 -17.35 9.01 9.79
N LEU A 37 -17.19 7.88 9.14
CA LEU A 37 -17.55 6.57 9.67
C LEU A 37 -16.62 6.15 10.83
N CYS A 38 -15.35 6.52 10.78
CA CYS A 38 -14.36 6.20 11.82
C CYS A 38 -14.32 7.22 12.98
N LYS A 39 -14.96 8.40 12.86
CA LYS A 39 -14.93 9.47 13.89
C LYS A 39 -15.55 9.07 15.23
N GLY A 40 -16.43 8.09 15.26
CA GLY A 40 -16.96 7.56 16.49
C GLY A 40 -15.95 6.61 17.15
N LYS A 41 -15.46 6.94 18.37
CA LYS A 41 -14.76 5.96 19.23
C LYS A 41 -15.71 4.89 19.78
N ASN A 42 -16.81 4.64 19.08
CA ASN A 42 -17.79 3.64 19.42
C ASN A 42 -17.46 2.31 18.71
N GLN A 43 -18.11 1.25 19.16
CA GLN A 43 -17.97 -0.11 18.62
C GLN A 43 -18.09 -0.14 17.07
N LEU A 44 -19.02 0.63 16.51
CA LEU A 44 -19.29 0.69 15.07
C LEU A 44 -18.08 1.22 14.27
N GLY A 45 -17.39 2.24 14.77
CA GLY A 45 -16.20 2.79 14.11
C GLY A 45 -15.02 1.82 14.10
N ILE A 46 -14.86 1.03 15.16
CA ILE A 46 -13.83 -0.02 15.27
C ILE A 46 -14.15 -1.16 14.29
N GLU A 47 -15.39 -1.64 14.27
CA GLU A 47 -15.84 -2.70 13.38
C GLU A 47 -15.69 -2.27 11.90
N PHE A 48 -16.10 -1.04 11.57
CA PHE A 48 -15.92 -0.50 10.23
C PHE A 48 -14.44 -0.45 9.82
N GLY A 49 -13.54 0.00 10.72
CA GLY A 49 -12.10 0.03 10.46
C GLY A 49 -11.53 -1.34 10.15
N ASN A 50 -11.94 -2.37 10.90
CA ASN A 50 -11.51 -3.75 10.68
C ASN A 50 -12.02 -4.31 9.33
N GLU A 51 -13.30 -4.08 9.01
CA GLU A 51 -13.87 -4.53 7.73
C GLU A 51 -13.24 -3.78 6.53
N TYR A 52 -12.91 -2.51 6.72
CA TYR A 52 -12.20 -1.73 5.71
C TYR A 52 -10.79 -2.28 5.47
N GLY A 53 -10.07 -2.67 6.55
CA GLY A 53 -8.78 -3.36 6.45
C GLY A 53 -8.89 -4.66 5.63
N ARG A 54 -9.81 -5.54 5.99
CA ARG A 54 -10.07 -6.79 5.27
C ARG A 54 -10.48 -6.57 3.81
N ALA A 55 -11.25 -5.51 3.53
CA ALA A 55 -11.61 -5.16 2.15
C ALA A 55 -10.38 -4.74 1.34
N PHE A 56 -9.46 -4.00 1.96
CA PHE A 56 -8.21 -3.61 1.34
C PHE A 56 -7.28 -4.79 1.07
N GLU A 57 -7.11 -5.69 2.03
CA GLU A 57 -6.35 -6.95 1.85
C GLU A 57 -6.91 -7.79 0.69
N ARG A 58 -8.24 -7.93 0.62
CA ARG A 58 -8.89 -8.62 -0.53
C ARG A 58 -8.66 -7.89 -1.85
N TYR A 59 -8.63 -6.55 -1.84
CA TYR A 59 -8.34 -5.77 -3.03
C TYR A 59 -6.90 -6.00 -3.50
N VAL A 60 -5.93 -5.90 -2.59
CA VAL A 60 -4.52 -6.21 -2.90
C VAL A 60 -4.39 -7.63 -3.44
N GLY A 61 -5.02 -8.61 -2.79
CA GLY A 61 -5.05 -10.00 -3.28
C GLY A 61 -5.56 -10.12 -4.71
N ARG A 62 -6.64 -9.42 -5.08
CA ARG A 62 -7.14 -9.39 -6.47
C ARG A 62 -6.11 -8.78 -7.44
N ILE A 63 -5.41 -7.71 -7.04
CA ILE A 63 -4.35 -7.10 -7.84
C ILE A 63 -3.21 -8.10 -8.08
N LEU A 64 -2.80 -8.86 -7.07
CA LEU A 64 -1.76 -9.88 -7.23
C LEU A 64 -2.14 -10.90 -8.30
N TYR A 65 -3.34 -11.46 -8.24
CA TYR A 65 -3.81 -12.43 -9.24
C TYR A 65 -4.08 -11.83 -10.63
N GLU A 66 -4.36 -10.54 -10.71
CA GLU A 66 -4.55 -9.84 -11.98
C GLU A 66 -3.21 -9.54 -12.67
N VAL A 67 -2.16 -9.27 -11.87
CA VAL A 67 -0.85 -8.80 -12.35
C VAL A 67 0.12 -9.95 -12.63
N PHE A 68 0.18 -10.93 -11.71
CA PHE A 68 1.18 -11.98 -11.75
C PHE A 68 0.63 -13.25 -12.39
N ASP A 69 1.20 -13.62 -13.54
CA ASP A 69 0.87 -14.84 -14.27
C ASP A 69 1.28 -16.09 -13.44
N LEU A 70 0.31 -16.96 -13.17
CA LEU A 70 0.52 -18.17 -12.36
C LEU A 70 1.43 -19.23 -13.00
N ASP A 71 1.71 -19.13 -14.30
CA ASP A 71 2.70 -19.98 -14.96
C ASP A 71 4.14 -19.59 -14.57
N ARG A 72 4.35 -18.35 -14.12
CA ARG A 72 5.66 -17.80 -13.74
C ARG A 72 5.79 -17.48 -12.27
N PHE A 73 4.68 -17.19 -11.60
CA PHE A 73 4.63 -16.73 -10.21
C PHE A 73 3.75 -17.63 -9.35
N ALA A 74 4.21 -17.92 -8.15
CA ALA A 74 3.38 -18.52 -7.11
C ALA A 74 2.84 -17.42 -6.19
N ILE A 75 1.53 -17.41 -5.95
CA ILE A 75 0.88 -16.46 -5.05
C ILE A 75 0.29 -17.22 -3.88
N THR A 76 0.61 -16.80 -2.66
CA THR A 76 0.06 -17.35 -1.43
C THR A 76 -0.56 -16.21 -0.62
N GLY A 77 -1.83 -16.35 -0.22
CA GLY A 77 -2.50 -15.43 0.69
C GLY A 77 -2.15 -15.68 2.14
N GLU A 78 -2.75 -14.87 3.04
CA GLU A 78 -2.59 -15.04 4.49
C GLU A 78 -2.91 -16.48 4.92
N GLN A 79 -2.01 -17.06 5.72
CA GLN A 79 -2.19 -18.40 6.32
C GLN A 79 -1.89 -18.30 7.81
N PRO A 80 -2.90 -18.52 8.68
CA PRO A 80 -2.67 -18.60 10.11
C PRO A 80 -1.83 -19.81 10.47
N TYR A 81 -0.88 -19.62 11.38
CA TYR A 81 -0.01 -20.69 11.87
C TYR A 81 0.10 -20.65 13.39
N LYS A 82 0.68 -21.69 14.01
CA LYS A 82 0.80 -21.79 15.47
C LYS A 82 2.26 -21.76 15.91
N VAL A 83 2.57 -20.86 16.85
CA VAL A 83 3.87 -20.82 17.52
C VAL A 83 3.64 -20.93 19.01
N SER A 84 4.23 -21.94 19.67
CA SER A 84 4.10 -22.17 21.11
C SER A 84 2.64 -22.22 21.62
N GLY A 85 1.73 -22.77 20.80
CA GLY A 85 0.31 -22.88 21.11
C GLY A 85 -0.53 -21.63 20.83
N GLN A 86 0.06 -20.51 20.45
CA GLN A 86 -0.63 -19.30 20.06
C GLN A 86 -0.83 -19.25 18.54
N ILE A 87 -2.02 -18.84 18.10
CA ILE A 87 -2.30 -18.58 16.69
C ILE A 87 -1.65 -17.25 16.31
N ARG A 88 -0.84 -17.25 15.28
CA ARG A 88 -0.29 -16.07 14.62
C ARG A 88 -0.91 -15.94 13.24
N HIS A 89 -1.10 -14.70 12.83
CA HIS A 89 -1.48 -14.38 11.46
C HIS A 89 -0.21 -14.22 10.63
N GLY A 90 -0.20 -14.81 9.44
CA GLY A 90 0.89 -14.66 8.48
C GLY A 90 0.93 -13.26 7.86
N VAL A 91 1.74 -13.12 6.84
CA VAL A 91 1.70 -11.94 5.96
C VAL A 91 0.44 -12.00 5.08
N ASP A 92 -0.05 -10.85 4.63
CA ASP A 92 -1.27 -10.77 3.82
C ASP A 92 -1.11 -11.39 2.43
N GLY A 93 0.13 -11.45 1.93
CA GLY A 93 0.44 -12.10 0.66
C GLY A 93 1.92 -12.42 0.47
N ILE A 94 2.19 -13.46 -0.30
CA ILE A 94 3.53 -13.79 -0.77
C ILE A 94 3.46 -14.00 -2.28
N VAL A 95 4.36 -13.35 -3.02
CA VAL A 95 4.58 -13.60 -4.45
C VAL A 95 6.00 -14.11 -4.63
N SER A 96 6.14 -15.24 -5.31
CA SER A 96 7.44 -15.86 -5.55
C SER A 96 7.62 -16.18 -7.04
N ASP A 97 8.80 -15.93 -7.57
CA ASP A 97 9.21 -16.40 -8.90
C ASP A 97 10.50 -17.23 -8.82
N ALA A 98 11.11 -17.52 -9.96
CA ALA A 98 12.37 -18.25 -10.01
C ALA A 98 13.55 -17.49 -9.38
N THR A 99 13.41 -16.18 -9.13
CA THR A 99 14.50 -15.28 -8.73
C THR A 99 14.38 -14.75 -7.31
N GLY A 100 13.15 -14.56 -6.78
CA GLY A 100 12.96 -13.94 -5.47
C GLY A 100 11.57 -14.17 -4.89
N ASN A 101 11.36 -13.58 -3.71
CA ASN A 101 10.10 -13.61 -2.97
C ASN A 101 9.75 -12.21 -2.50
N ILE A 102 8.50 -11.81 -2.68
CA ILE A 102 7.93 -10.58 -2.09
C ILE A 102 6.99 -11.00 -0.96
N PHE A 103 7.24 -10.49 0.25
CA PHE A 103 6.36 -10.64 1.39
C PHE A 103 5.59 -9.36 1.60
N ILE A 104 4.28 -9.41 1.68
CA ILE A 104 3.38 -8.27 1.63
C ILE A 104 2.60 -8.13 2.93
N GLU A 105 2.62 -6.93 3.49
CA GLU A 105 1.78 -6.50 4.61
C GLU A 105 0.93 -5.30 4.16
N CYS A 106 -0.38 -5.37 4.32
CA CYS A 106 -1.33 -4.35 3.90
C CYS A 106 -1.72 -3.44 5.08
N LYS A 107 -1.72 -2.13 4.87
CA LYS A 107 -2.12 -1.17 5.91
C LYS A 107 -3.04 -0.10 5.34
N THR A 108 -4.26 -0.01 5.90
CA THR A 108 -5.21 1.07 5.60
C THR A 108 -4.96 2.33 6.40
N ARG A 109 -3.97 2.30 7.31
CA ARG A 109 -3.61 3.45 8.13
C ARG A 109 -3.11 4.58 7.24
N ARG A 110 -3.56 5.79 7.54
CA ARG A 110 -3.26 7.00 6.78
C ARG A 110 -2.30 7.88 7.55
N MET A 111 -1.43 8.58 6.84
CA MET A 111 -0.61 9.64 7.44
C MET A 111 -1.51 10.76 7.96
N LYS A 112 -1.26 11.24 9.17
CA LYS A 112 -2.02 12.35 9.76
C LYS A 112 -1.83 13.63 8.95
N GLN A 113 -2.89 14.44 8.83
CA GLN A 113 -2.87 15.68 8.02
C GLN A 113 -1.69 16.59 8.37
N GLY A 114 -1.42 16.83 9.64
CA GLY A 114 -0.29 17.67 10.06
C GLY A 114 1.08 17.10 9.65
N ALA A 115 1.21 15.77 9.50
CA ALA A 115 2.44 15.14 9.01
C ALA A 115 2.61 15.28 7.49
N LYS A 116 1.51 15.45 6.74
CA LYS A 116 1.54 15.69 5.29
C LYS A 116 1.95 17.14 4.96
N GLU A 117 1.72 18.07 5.87
CA GLU A 117 1.96 19.50 5.66
C GLU A 117 3.39 19.93 6.03
N THR A 118 4.02 19.21 6.95
CA THR A 118 5.37 19.52 7.43
C THR A 118 6.23 18.27 7.41
N ALA A 119 7.41 18.37 6.79
CA ALA A 119 8.40 17.28 6.77
C ALA A 119 9.12 17.09 8.13
N GLU A 120 8.67 17.75 9.18
CA GLU A 120 9.29 17.77 10.51
C GLU A 120 8.22 17.81 11.62
N GLY A 121 8.61 17.39 12.82
CA GLY A 121 7.82 17.55 14.05
C GLY A 121 7.16 16.28 14.56
N GLU A 122 6.63 16.37 15.78
CA GLU A 122 6.09 15.26 16.56
C GLU A 122 4.98 14.47 15.84
N THR A 123 4.19 15.14 14.99
CA THR A 123 3.11 14.48 14.24
C THR A 123 3.65 13.56 13.16
N LEU A 124 4.74 13.96 12.49
CA LEU A 124 5.43 13.11 11.52
C LEU A 124 6.08 11.93 12.22
N GLU A 125 6.84 12.17 13.30
CA GLU A 125 7.49 11.11 14.07
C GLU A 125 6.49 10.04 14.54
N LYS A 126 5.35 10.46 15.10
CA LYS A 126 4.28 9.53 15.50
C LYS A 126 3.72 8.74 14.32
N SER A 127 3.56 9.37 13.16
CA SER A 127 3.06 8.70 11.97
C SER A 127 4.07 7.67 11.46
N LEU A 128 5.35 8.04 11.39
CA LEU A 128 6.43 7.14 10.97
C LEU A 128 6.61 5.97 11.94
N ASP A 129 6.51 6.23 13.24
CA ASP A 129 6.56 5.20 14.28
C ASP A 129 5.39 4.20 14.16
N GLU A 130 4.19 4.68 13.82
CA GLU A 130 3.03 3.84 13.51
C GLU A 130 3.27 2.96 12.26
N LEU A 131 3.94 3.49 11.23
CA LEU A 131 4.31 2.74 10.03
C LEU A 131 5.41 1.71 10.34
N ALA A 132 6.38 2.07 11.18
CA ALA A 132 7.45 1.18 11.62
C ALA A 132 6.91 -0.07 12.34
N VAL A 133 5.76 0.01 13.03
CA VAL A 133 5.09 -1.18 13.60
C VAL A 133 4.75 -2.19 12.51
N ALA A 134 4.23 -1.74 11.36
CA ALA A 134 3.89 -2.63 10.26
C ALA A 134 5.13 -3.30 9.64
N VAL A 135 6.19 -2.53 9.45
CA VAL A 135 7.47 -3.05 8.94
C VAL A 135 8.05 -4.11 9.89
N VAL A 136 8.04 -3.87 11.20
CA VAL A 136 8.56 -4.83 12.18
C VAL A 136 7.66 -6.06 12.29
N GLN A 137 6.34 -5.91 12.16
CA GLN A 137 5.43 -7.05 12.07
C GLN A 137 5.78 -7.93 10.86
N LEU A 138 6.03 -7.31 9.71
CA LEU A 138 6.43 -8.02 8.49
C LEU A 138 7.76 -8.77 8.70
N TYR A 139 8.77 -8.14 9.30
CA TYR A 139 10.03 -8.83 9.62
C TYR A 139 9.85 -10.02 10.58
N LYS A 140 8.97 -9.91 11.59
CA LYS A 140 8.64 -11.05 12.47
C LYS A 140 8.02 -12.21 11.70
N ASN A 141 7.09 -11.91 10.81
CA ASN A 141 6.45 -12.93 9.97
C ASN A 141 7.45 -13.58 9.02
N ILE A 142 8.41 -12.81 8.47
CA ILE A 142 9.50 -13.35 7.64
C ILE A 142 10.44 -14.22 8.47
N ASP A 143 10.80 -13.81 9.68
CA ASP A 143 11.63 -14.61 10.59
C ASP A 143 10.96 -15.93 10.94
N ASP A 144 9.68 -15.92 11.33
CA ASP A 144 8.89 -17.12 11.56
C ASP A 144 8.85 -18.03 10.31
N ALA A 145 8.65 -17.45 9.12
CA ALA A 145 8.57 -18.19 7.86
C ALA A 145 9.93 -18.83 7.49
N THR A 146 11.01 -18.10 7.62
CA THR A 146 12.37 -18.60 7.31
C THR A 146 12.84 -19.66 8.30
N ASN A 147 12.34 -19.63 9.54
CA ASN A 147 12.56 -20.66 10.55
C ASN A 147 11.60 -21.87 10.43
N GLY A 148 10.76 -21.90 9.40
CA GLY A 148 9.83 -23.03 9.14
C GLY A 148 8.67 -23.11 10.13
N LEU A 149 8.29 -21.99 10.75
CA LEU A 149 7.17 -21.91 11.68
C LEU A 149 5.83 -21.62 10.99
N SER A 150 5.85 -21.15 9.73
CA SER A 150 4.68 -20.94 8.89
C SER A 150 4.53 -22.03 7.82
N GLU A 151 3.42 -22.00 7.07
CA GLU A 151 3.19 -22.92 5.95
C GLU A 151 4.07 -22.63 4.71
N TRP A 152 4.70 -21.45 4.64
CA TRP A 152 5.60 -21.12 3.55
C TRP A 152 6.91 -21.91 3.66
N ILE A 153 7.33 -22.51 2.55
CA ILE A 153 8.56 -23.33 2.51
C ILE A 153 9.73 -22.47 2.04
N PRO A 154 10.78 -22.28 2.88
CA PRO A 154 11.98 -21.55 2.50
C PRO A 154 12.63 -22.13 1.24
N ASN A 155 12.90 -21.29 0.25
CA ASN A 155 13.43 -21.70 -1.05
C ASN A 155 14.85 -21.17 -1.33
N GLY A 156 15.47 -20.50 -0.33
CA GLY A 156 16.83 -19.97 -0.41
C GLY A 156 17.00 -18.74 -1.30
N ARG A 157 15.91 -18.19 -1.86
CA ARG A 157 15.94 -16.99 -2.70
C ARG A 157 15.81 -15.73 -1.85
N PRO A 158 16.28 -14.57 -2.33
CA PRO A 158 16.13 -13.30 -1.64
C PRO A 158 14.67 -12.99 -1.34
N ILE A 159 14.45 -12.35 -0.20
CA ILE A 159 13.13 -11.89 0.26
C ILE A 159 13.12 -10.38 0.26
N TYR A 160 12.06 -9.80 -0.28
CA TYR A 160 11.82 -8.37 -0.37
C TYR A 160 10.53 -8.03 0.39
N PRO A 161 10.65 -7.38 1.58
CA PRO A 161 9.49 -6.97 2.38
C PRO A 161 8.79 -5.77 1.75
N PHE A 162 7.48 -5.85 1.53
CA PHE A 162 6.63 -4.77 1.04
C PHE A 162 5.53 -4.44 2.03
N VAL A 163 5.46 -3.18 2.45
CA VAL A 163 4.28 -2.64 3.13
C VAL A 163 3.48 -1.86 2.10
N ILE A 164 2.29 -2.39 1.76
CA ILE A 164 1.38 -1.72 0.84
C ILE A 164 0.37 -0.91 1.64
N THR A 165 0.35 0.39 1.44
CA THR A 165 -0.54 1.32 2.12
C THR A 165 -1.70 1.73 1.22
N TYR A 166 -2.83 2.10 1.83
CA TYR A 166 -3.98 2.60 1.08
C TYR A 166 -3.70 3.96 0.42
N GLU A 167 -2.96 4.85 1.12
CA GLU A 167 -2.56 6.17 0.63
C GLU A 167 -1.04 6.28 0.57
N ASP A 168 -0.56 7.26 -0.21
CA ASP A 168 0.85 7.66 -0.20
C ASP A 168 1.28 8.22 1.15
N TRP A 169 2.46 7.79 1.60
CA TRP A 169 3.10 8.28 2.81
C TRP A 169 4.17 9.35 2.53
N TYR A 170 4.26 9.82 1.29
CA TYR A 170 5.16 10.90 0.87
C TYR A 170 6.62 10.72 1.33
N LEU A 171 7.13 9.50 1.26
CA LEU A 171 8.49 9.13 1.67
C LEU A 171 9.52 9.48 0.58
N PHE A 172 9.50 10.72 0.09
CA PHE A 172 10.30 11.13 -1.08
C PHE A 172 11.62 11.81 -0.71
N THR A 173 11.82 12.16 0.55
CA THR A 173 13.04 12.83 0.97
C THR A 173 13.93 11.90 1.75
N PRO A 174 15.26 11.96 1.55
CA PRO A 174 16.20 11.15 2.33
C PRO A 174 16.02 11.31 3.84
N GLN A 175 15.66 12.51 4.30
CA GLN A 175 15.44 12.79 5.71
C GLN A 175 14.28 11.97 6.28
N VAL A 176 13.12 11.96 5.63
CA VAL A 176 11.92 11.21 6.09
C VAL A 176 12.16 9.71 6.03
N VAL A 177 12.84 9.22 4.98
CA VAL A 177 13.21 7.81 4.86
C VAL A 177 14.18 7.40 5.96
N ASN A 178 15.18 8.22 6.29
CA ASN A 178 16.12 7.95 7.38
C ASN A 178 15.40 7.94 8.73
N GLN A 179 14.50 8.88 9.00
CA GLN A 179 13.67 8.86 10.21
C GLN A 179 12.83 7.58 10.32
N LEU A 180 12.19 7.15 9.23
CA LEU A 180 11.46 5.88 9.23
C LEU A 180 12.38 4.70 9.54
N ASN A 181 13.58 4.65 8.93
CA ASN A 181 14.54 3.60 9.21
C ASN A 181 14.98 3.60 10.69
N GLU A 182 15.20 4.76 11.29
CA GLU A 182 15.50 4.88 12.72
C GLU A 182 14.35 4.34 13.59
N CYS A 183 13.10 4.73 13.30
CA CYS A 183 11.93 4.19 13.99
C CYS A 183 11.86 2.66 13.87
N VAL A 184 12.09 2.12 12.67
CA VAL A 184 12.10 0.67 12.43
C VAL A 184 13.21 -0.01 13.24
N GLN A 185 14.43 0.53 13.24
CA GLN A 185 15.56 -0.03 14.00
C GLN A 185 15.28 -0.06 15.51
N HIS A 186 14.73 1.01 16.08
CA HIS A 186 14.34 1.06 17.49
C HIS A 186 13.29 -0.02 17.83
N ARG A 187 12.34 -0.22 16.94
CA ARG A 187 11.29 -1.23 17.14
C ARG A 187 11.79 -2.65 16.92
N LEU A 188 12.75 -2.87 16.02
CA LEU A 188 13.45 -4.16 15.87
C LEU A 188 14.17 -4.54 17.16
N GLU A 189 14.90 -3.62 17.78
CA GLU A 189 15.56 -3.85 19.09
C GLU A 189 14.55 -4.23 20.17
N ALA A 190 13.45 -3.47 20.28
CA ALA A 190 12.39 -3.78 21.24
C ALA A 190 11.73 -5.14 20.99
N ALA A 191 11.74 -5.61 19.74
CA ALA A 191 11.24 -6.91 19.31
C ALA A 191 12.27 -8.04 19.40
N GLN A 192 13.50 -7.75 19.85
CA GLN A 192 14.65 -8.67 19.89
C GLN A 192 15.06 -9.21 18.51
N LEU A 193 14.84 -8.41 17.46
CA LEU A 193 15.28 -8.69 16.10
C LEU A 193 16.53 -7.88 15.75
N PRO A 194 17.41 -8.38 14.84
CA PRO A 194 18.61 -7.66 14.44
C PRO A 194 18.30 -6.32 13.76
N ARG A 195 18.92 -5.24 14.20
CA ARG A 195 18.83 -3.93 13.51
C ARG A 195 19.29 -3.98 12.06
N ALA A 196 20.29 -4.83 11.80
CA ALA A 196 20.86 -5.02 10.45
C ALA A 196 19.85 -5.52 9.40
N LEU A 197 18.66 -5.94 9.80
CA LEU A 197 17.60 -6.35 8.85
C LEU A 197 17.25 -5.22 7.86
N THR A 198 17.27 -3.96 8.29
CA THR A 198 17.03 -2.82 7.40
C THR A 198 18.09 -2.63 6.31
N GLU A 199 19.26 -3.24 6.49
CA GLU A 199 20.38 -3.20 5.54
C GLU A 199 20.48 -4.51 4.73
N THR A 200 20.33 -5.65 5.41
CA THR A 200 20.46 -6.98 4.77
C THR A 200 19.22 -7.42 4.01
N MET A 201 18.07 -6.88 4.38
CA MET A 201 16.77 -7.15 3.76
C MET A 201 15.96 -5.84 3.73
N PRO A 202 16.35 -4.84 2.93
CA PRO A 202 15.68 -3.55 2.87
C PRO A 202 14.20 -3.69 2.52
N PHE A 203 13.34 -2.95 3.22
CA PHE A 203 11.90 -2.95 3.01
C PHE A 203 11.46 -1.85 2.04
N PHE A 204 10.32 -2.08 1.41
CA PHE A 204 9.63 -1.12 0.57
C PHE A 204 8.33 -0.68 1.26
N VAL A 205 8.01 0.60 1.15
CA VAL A 205 6.69 1.15 1.48
C VAL A 205 6.15 1.82 0.23
N THR A 206 4.97 1.40 -0.19
CA THR A 206 4.34 1.90 -1.42
C THR A 206 2.83 2.02 -1.24
N SER A 207 2.19 2.99 -1.90
CA SER A 207 0.74 3.03 -1.96
C SER A 207 0.21 1.97 -2.91
N ILE A 208 -1.06 1.59 -2.75
CA ILE A 208 -1.69 0.63 -3.66
C ILE A 208 -1.71 1.15 -5.10
N GLY A 209 -1.98 2.45 -5.31
CA GLY A 209 -1.98 3.03 -6.65
C GLY A 209 -0.61 2.96 -7.32
N GLU A 210 0.47 3.11 -6.56
CA GLU A 210 1.83 2.94 -7.07
C GLU A 210 2.16 1.46 -7.29
N PHE A 211 1.74 0.58 -6.39
CA PHE A 211 1.96 -0.85 -6.50
C PHE A 211 1.24 -1.47 -7.71
N GLU A 212 0.08 -0.96 -8.12
CA GLU A 212 -0.62 -1.38 -9.33
C GLU A 212 0.24 -1.22 -10.59
N MET A 213 1.07 -0.19 -10.66
CA MET A 213 2.06 0.00 -11.74
C MET A 213 3.31 -0.83 -11.51
N ALA A 214 3.94 -0.67 -10.34
CA ALA A 214 5.17 -1.37 -9.99
C ALA A 214 5.01 -2.90 -10.02
N GLY A 215 3.85 -3.44 -9.67
CA GLY A 215 3.55 -4.86 -9.80
C GLY A 215 3.64 -5.36 -11.24
N GLN A 216 3.15 -4.57 -12.22
CA GLN A 216 3.27 -4.89 -13.62
C GLN A 216 4.73 -4.83 -14.11
N ASP A 217 5.50 -3.87 -13.58
CA ASP A 217 6.94 -3.79 -13.84
C ASP A 217 7.68 -5.01 -13.28
N ILE A 218 7.35 -5.43 -12.06
CA ILE A 218 7.90 -6.64 -11.43
C ILE A 218 7.52 -7.89 -12.24
N ALA A 219 6.26 -7.99 -12.68
CA ALA A 219 5.81 -9.11 -13.51
C ALA A 219 6.55 -9.20 -14.83
N HIS A 220 6.97 -8.06 -15.40
CA HIS A 220 7.78 -8.00 -16.62
C HIS A 220 9.25 -8.34 -16.36
N LEU A 221 9.87 -7.69 -15.37
CA LEU A 221 11.33 -7.77 -15.12
C LEU A 221 11.75 -8.99 -14.30
N GLY A 222 10.85 -9.54 -13.48
CA GLY A 222 11.16 -10.51 -12.42
C GLY A 222 11.45 -9.82 -11.08
N ILE A 223 11.21 -10.56 -9.99
CA ILE A 223 11.26 -10.03 -8.62
C ILE A 223 12.66 -9.50 -8.27
N GLU A 224 13.68 -10.34 -8.41
CA GLU A 224 15.04 -9.95 -8.02
C GLU A 224 15.55 -8.76 -8.82
N ARG A 225 15.37 -8.79 -10.13
CA ARG A 225 15.87 -7.73 -11.03
C ARG A 225 15.30 -6.36 -10.66
N PHE A 226 13.98 -6.31 -10.43
CA PHE A 226 13.31 -5.06 -10.02
C PHE A 226 13.70 -4.63 -8.61
N CYS A 227 13.55 -5.53 -7.62
CA CYS A 227 13.73 -5.19 -6.22
C CYS A 227 15.21 -4.89 -5.89
N ALA A 228 16.16 -5.63 -6.47
CA ALA A 228 17.58 -5.36 -6.27
C ALA A 228 17.98 -3.96 -6.77
N ALA A 229 17.38 -3.48 -7.87
CA ALA A 229 17.59 -2.10 -8.30
C ALA A 229 17.01 -1.09 -7.30
N GLY A 230 15.82 -1.33 -6.76
CA GLY A 230 15.15 -0.43 -5.82
C GLY A 230 15.85 -0.27 -4.47
N VAL A 231 16.71 -1.22 -4.07
CA VAL A 231 17.46 -1.12 -2.81
C VAL A 231 18.83 -0.43 -2.96
N ILE A 232 19.27 -0.13 -4.19
CA ILE A 232 20.49 0.63 -4.44
C ILE A 232 20.34 2.03 -3.86
N SER A 233 21.35 2.54 -3.19
CA SER A 233 21.34 3.84 -2.49
C SER A 233 20.88 5.00 -3.37
N GLU A 234 21.23 4.99 -4.66
CA GLU A 234 20.84 6.00 -5.65
C GLU A 234 19.32 6.04 -5.88
N TYR A 235 18.64 4.89 -5.84
CA TYR A 235 17.21 4.76 -6.19
C TYR A 235 16.30 4.56 -4.99
N ARG A 236 16.85 4.34 -3.81
CA ARG A 236 16.10 4.00 -2.59
C ARG A 236 15.05 5.03 -2.17
N HIS A 237 15.17 6.27 -2.65
CA HIS A 237 14.25 7.36 -2.35
C HIS A 237 13.25 7.64 -3.47
N PHE A 238 13.31 6.87 -4.55
CA PHE A 238 12.39 7.06 -5.66
C PHE A 238 11.09 6.30 -5.41
N GLN A 239 10.01 6.87 -5.94
CA GLN A 239 8.78 6.10 -6.11
C GLN A 239 9.07 4.90 -7.03
N LEU A 240 8.43 3.77 -6.77
CA LEU A 240 8.65 2.56 -7.56
C LEU A 240 8.29 2.74 -9.04
N SER A 241 7.28 3.58 -9.33
CA SER A 241 6.90 3.95 -10.69
C SER A 241 7.99 4.71 -11.47
N VAL A 242 8.88 5.41 -10.75
CA VAL A 242 10.02 6.13 -11.34
C VAL A 242 11.25 5.24 -11.47
N LEU A 243 11.35 4.21 -10.64
CA LEU A 243 12.49 3.30 -10.59
C LEU A 243 12.80 2.70 -11.96
N VAL A 244 11.77 2.21 -12.68
CA VAL A 244 11.94 1.57 -13.99
C VAL A 244 12.55 2.53 -15.01
N GLN A 245 12.06 3.77 -15.05
CA GLN A 245 12.57 4.78 -15.99
C GLN A 245 14.04 5.12 -15.75
N LYS A 246 14.50 5.02 -14.49
CA LYS A 246 15.87 5.35 -14.10
C LYS A 246 16.81 4.15 -14.17
N ALA A 247 16.42 3.03 -13.61
CA ALA A 247 17.26 1.83 -13.54
C ALA A 247 17.23 1.01 -14.83
N PHE A 248 16.16 1.09 -15.62
CA PHE A 248 15.94 0.28 -16.82
C PHE A 248 15.50 1.13 -18.02
N PRO A 249 16.29 2.15 -18.45
CA PRO A 249 15.88 3.12 -19.47
C PRO A 249 15.62 2.50 -20.86
N ASN A 250 16.08 1.29 -21.10
CA ASN A 250 15.88 0.56 -22.35
C ASN A 250 14.66 -0.36 -22.33
N GLU A 251 14.00 -0.52 -21.18
CA GLU A 251 12.76 -1.29 -21.07
C GLU A 251 11.56 -0.41 -21.42
N THR A 252 10.67 -0.96 -22.23
CA THR A 252 9.39 -0.33 -22.56
C THR A 252 8.27 -1.20 -22.00
N ILE A 253 7.73 -0.80 -20.84
CA ILE A 253 6.65 -1.52 -20.18
C ILE A 253 5.36 -0.73 -20.38
N VAL A 254 4.36 -1.38 -20.96
CA VAL A 254 3.04 -0.79 -21.16
C VAL A 254 2.13 -1.26 -20.03
N HIS A 255 1.77 -0.32 -19.16
CA HIS A 255 0.84 -0.60 -18.09
C HIS A 255 -0.61 -0.67 -18.60
N ARG A 256 -1.36 -1.66 -18.15
CA ARG A 256 -2.78 -1.80 -18.44
C ARG A 256 -3.61 -1.38 -17.23
N HIS A 257 -4.82 -0.94 -17.46
CA HIS A 257 -5.78 -0.72 -16.39
C HIS A 257 -6.20 -2.06 -15.79
N LEU A 258 -5.97 -2.20 -14.48
CA LEU A 258 -6.29 -3.41 -13.74
C LEU A 258 -7.77 -3.43 -13.35
N LEU A 259 -8.31 -4.64 -13.13
CA LEU A 259 -9.68 -4.88 -12.68
C LEU A 259 -10.76 -4.18 -13.53
N LYS A 260 -10.49 -3.93 -14.81
CA LYS A 260 -11.42 -3.24 -15.72
C LYS A 260 -12.82 -3.86 -15.73
N ASN A 261 -12.89 -5.19 -15.65
CA ASN A 261 -14.16 -5.92 -15.66
C ASN A 261 -14.95 -5.82 -14.33
N SER A 262 -14.27 -5.48 -13.22
CA SER A 262 -14.90 -5.37 -11.89
C SER A 262 -15.81 -4.14 -11.77
N TRP A 263 -15.66 -3.14 -12.63
CA TRP A 263 -16.54 -1.98 -12.65
C TRP A 263 -18.00 -2.37 -12.91
N GLY A 264 -18.25 -3.35 -13.77
CA GLY A 264 -19.58 -3.87 -14.04
C GLY A 264 -20.23 -4.57 -12.84
N GLU A 265 -19.42 -5.17 -11.96
CA GLU A 265 -19.88 -5.79 -10.71
C GLU A 265 -20.23 -4.72 -9.65
N ILE A 266 -19.41 -3.67 -9.54
CA ILE A 266 -19.57 -2.60 -8.55
C ILE A 266 -20.67 -1.62 -8.95
N PHE A 267 -20.73 -1.29 -10.23
CA PHE A 267 -21.68 -0.36 -10.81
C PHE A 267 -22.45 -0.98 -11.99
N PRO A 268 -23.34 -1.94 -11.74
CA PRO A 268 -24.04 -2.66 -12.82
C PRO A 268 -24.88 -1.76 -13.75
N LYS A 269 -25.24 -0.55 -13.30
CA LYS A 269 -25.94 0.45 -14.10
C LYS A 269 -25.05 1.48 -14.77
N MET A 270 -23.71 1.37 -14.63
CA MET A 270 -22.79 2.39 -15.13
C MET A 270 -22.84 2.50 -16.65
N GLN A 271 -22.99 1.39 -17.36
CA GLN A 271 -23.15 1.39 -18.83
C GLN A 271 -24.47 2.05 -19.26
N GLU A 272 -25.55 1.81 -18.51
CA GLU A 272 -26.84 2.45 -18.72
C GLU A 272 -26.74 3.97 -18.52
N TRP A 273 -26.08 4.41 -17.45
CA TRP A 273 -25.85 5.83 -17.17
C TRP A 273 -24.92 6.50 -18.17
N ALA A 274 -23.87 5.82 -18.62
CA ALA A 274 -22.96 6.32 -19.66
C ALA A 274 -23.69 6.50 -21.00
N GLY A 275 -24.59 5.57 -21.36
CA GLY A 275 -25.46 5.69 -22.54
C GLY A 275 -26.40 6.88 -22.43
N MET A 276 -27.04 7.10 -21.26
CA MET A 276 -27.91 8.27 -21.01
C MET A 276 -27.13 9.60 -21.06
N ALA A 277 -25.86 9.62 -20.64
CA ALA A 277 -25.01 10.79 -20.69
C ALA A 277 -24.40 11.06 -22.08
N GLY A 278 -24.67 10.22 -23.08
CA GLY A 278 -24.10 10.37 -24.43
C GLY A 278 -22.59 10.12 -24.52
N MET A 279 -22.02 9.46 -23.51
CA MET A 279 -20.61 9.09 -23.50
C MET A 279 -20.37 7.92 -24.46
N LYS A 280 -19.46 8.10 -25.42
CA LYS A 280 -19.06 7.00 -26.32
C LYS A 280 -18.29 5.94 -25.54
N GLU A 281 -18.53 4.67 -25.87
CA GLU A 281 -17.77 3.53 -25.34
C GLU A 281 -16.26 3.77 -25.51
N GLY A 282 -15.54 3.92 -24.41
CA GLY A 282 -14.10 4.24 -24.44
C GLY A 282 -13.47 4.34 -23.07
N TRP A 283 -14.09 3.72 -22.04
CA TRP A 283 -13.53 3.64 -20.68
C TRP A 283 -12.90 2.28 -20.43
#